data_393a321a003ed32760b005627de13bd3
#
_entry.id   393a321a003ed32760b005627de13bd3
#
_cell.length_a   1.000
_cell.length_b   1.000
_cell.length_c   1.000
_cell.angle_alpha   90.00
_cell.angle_beta   90.00
_cell.angle_gamma   90.00
#
_symmetry.space_group_name_H-M   'P 1'
#
loop_
_entity.id
_entity.type
_entity.pdbx_description
1 polymer ?
#
loop_
_entity_poly.entity_id
_entity_poly.type
_entity_poly.pdbx_seq_one_letter_code
_entity_poly.pdbx_strand_id
1 'polypeptide(L)'
;MTHPSTWKHLNKDLSQKDLLKGLIEEAEVVVPGIGAGMSAATGFTYVGPRFEEAFPDFIEKYNFFDMLQAFLADFEDWEEYWAFQSRFALLNYFDQPVGQSYVDLKDILEGKTYHIITTNADNAFYAANYDRDKVFYIQGEYGLWQCSDFCQQITYQDEALIRRMVEEQQNMKIPTELIPYCPHCHAPLEVNKRDAVRGMVEDDYWHEQEAAYTDFLQQHDGKKILFLEIGVGHTTPQFIREPFQEMTANNPNALYVTMNQKRYRIPPEVLPQSVRITEDIYTLFNQIAKERRA
;
A
#
# COMPACT_ATOMS: atom_id res chain seq x y z
N MET A 1 -21.14 26.94 13.21
CA MET A 1 -21.98 27.10 11.99
C MET A 1 -21.42 26.17 10.94
N THR A 2 -22.10 25.09 10.62
CA THR A 2 -21.70 24.17 9.56
C THR A 2 -21.92 24.88 8.23
N HIS A 3 -20.86 25.21 7.51
CA HIS A 3 -20.99 25.64 6.11
C HIS A 3 -21.64 24.49 5.32
N PRO A 4 -22.66 24.76 4.49
CA PRO A 4 -23.23 23.73 3.65
C PRO A 4 -22.11 23.18 2.75
N SER A 5 -21.95 21.86 2.76
CA SER A 5 -20.95 21.19 1.92
C SER A 5 -21.11 21.61 0.45
N THR A 6 -20.00 21.93 -0.20
CA THR A 6 -19.99 22.25 -1.64
C THR A 6 -20.20 20.99 -2.51
N TRP A 7 -20.21 19.82 -1.90
CA TRP A 7 -20.36 18.53 -2.57
C TRP A 7 -21.84 18.18 -2.80
N LYS A 8 -22.28 18.23 -4.04
CA LYS A 8 -23.70 18.10 -4.42
C LYS A 8 -24.26 16.69 -4.18
N HIS A 9 -23.38 15.65 -4.27
CA HIS A 9 -23.80 14.27 -4.10
C HIS A 9 -24.06 13.88 -2.65
N LEU A 10 -23.51 14.59 -1.67
CA LEU A 10 -23.78 14.33 -0.24
C LEU A 10 -25.25 14.56 0.17
N ASN A 11 -25.98 15.35 -0.58
CA ASN A 11 -27.38 15.71 -0.28
C ASN A 11 -28.40 14.81 -0.99
N LYS A 12 -27.97 13.72 -1.64
CA LYS A 12 -28.83 12.79 -2.37
C LYS A 12 -28.94 11.47 -1.64
N ASP A 13 -30.10 10.85 -1.69
CA ASP A 13 -30.29 9.47 -1.27
C ASP A 13 -29.80 8.53 -2.38
N LEU A 14 -28.55 8.10 -2.30
CA LEU A 14 -27.85 7.32 -3.30
C LEU A 14 -27.33 6.01 -2.70
N SER A 15 -27.21 4.98 -3.54
CA SER A 15 -26.42 3.79 -3.20
C SER A 15 -24.95 4.17 -2.93
N GLN A 16 -24.21 3.37 -2.16
CA GLN A 16 -22.78 3.64 -1.92
C GLN A 16 -22.00 3.69 -3.23
N LYS A 17 -22.35 2.86 -4.21
CA LYS A 17 -21.81 2.88 -5.57
C LYS A 17 -22.03 4.24 -6.26
N ASP A 18 -23.29 4.68 -6.36
CA ASP A 18 -23.61 5.91 -7.07
C ASP A 18 -23.08 7.14 -6.34
N LEU A 19 -23.03 7.09 -5.01
CA LEU A 19 -22.42 8.13 -4.20
C LEU A 19 -20.92 8.22 -4.48
N LEU A 20 -20.16 7.11 -4.39
CA LEU A 20 -18.72 7.13 -4.65
C LEU A 20 -18.40 7.59 -6.07
N LYS A 21 -19.11 7.05 -7.07
CA LYS A 21 -18.98 7.45 -8.47
C LYS A 21 -19.20 8.97 -8.62
N GLY A 22 -20.30 9.48 -8.09
CA GLY A 22 -20.64 10.90 -8.18
C GLY A 22 -19.63 11.80 -7.46
N LEU A 23 -19.08 11.38 -6.31
CA LEU A 23 -18.04 12.13 -5.59
C LEU A 23 -16.74 12.17 -6.38
N ILE A 24 -16.31 11.07 -6.97
CA ILE A 24 -15.12 11.03 -7.84
C ILE A 24 -15.32 11.92 -9.08
N GLU A 25 -16.48 11.86 -9.72
CA GLU A 25 -16.80 12.72 -10.88
C GLU A 25 -16.79 14.21 -10.51
N GLU A 26 -17.31 14.56 -9.33
CA GLU A 26 -17.39 15.93 -8.84
C GLU A 26 -16.05 16.50 -8.36
N ALA A 27 -15.10 15.65 -7.97
CA ALA A 27 -13.77 16.05 -7.52
C ALA A 27 -12.96 16.70 -8.65
N GLU A 28 -12.28 17.81 -8.36
CA GLU A 28 -11.24 18.37 -9.23
C GLU A 28 -9.96 17.54 -9.15
N VAL A 29 -9.68 17.03 -7.94
CA VAL A 29 -8.49 16.24 -7.62
C VAL A 29 -8.90 15.06 -6.74
N VAL A 30 -8.32 13.90 -7.01
CA VAL A 30 -8.49 12.69 -6.20
C VAL A 30 -7.14 12.28 -5.62
N VAL A 31 -7.08 12.04 -4.33
CA VAL A 31 -5.89 11.52 -3.63
C VAL A 31 -6.25 10.17 -3.01
N PRO A 32 -6.02 9.06 -3.73
CA PRO A 32 -6.20 7.73 -3.14
C PRO A 32 -5.11 7.42 -2.12
N GLY A 33 -5.53 7.00 -0.93
CA GLY A 33 -4.66 6.47 0.11
C GLY A 33 -4.92 4.97 0.30
N ILE A 34 -3.96 4.13 -0.06
CA ILE A 34 -4.16 2.70 -0.22
C ILE A 34 -3.50 1.91 0.91
N GLY A 35 -4.27 1.03 1.55
CA GLY A 35 -3.76 0.09 2.54
C GLY A 35 -4.02 -1.39 2.16
N ALA A 36 -3.58 -2.31 3.02
CA ALA A 36 -3.61 -3.75 2.79
C ALA A 36 -5.00 -4.33 2.46
N GLY A 37 -6.07 -3.65 2.87
CA GLY A 37 -7.44 -4.05 2.52
C GLY A 37 -7.73 -4.00 1.02
N MET A 38 -7.04 -3.15 0.25
CA MET A 38 -7.13 -3.12 -1.21
C MET A 38 -6.55 -4.39 -1.84
N SER A 39 -5.37 -4.83 -1.39
CA SER A 39 -4.73 -6.07 -1.84
C SER A 39 -5.54 -7.29 -1.39
N ALA A 40 -6.06 -7.28 -0.16
CA ALA A 40 -6.91 -8.35 0.34
C ALA A 40 -8.21 -8.49 -0.47
N ALA A 41 -8.83 -7.40 -0.89
CA ALA A 41 -10.03 -7.39 -1.71
C ALA A 41 -9.84 -8.06 -3.10
N THR A 42 -8.61 -8.11 -3.60
CA THR A 42 -8.25 -8.80 -4.85
C THR A 42 -7.59 -10.17 -4.63
N GLY A 43 -7.62 -10.70 -3.39
CA GLY A 43 -7.15 -12.05 -3.06
C GLY A 43 -5.71 -12.13 -2.54
N PHE A 44 -4.99 -11.01 -2.44
CA PHE A 44 -3.60 -10.98 -1.92
C PHE A 44 -3.63 -10.87 -0.39
N THR A 45 -4.10 -11.95 0.25
CA THR A 45 -4.20 -12.02 1.71
C THR A 45 -2.89 -12.50 2.34
N TYR A 46 -2.61 -12.04 3.55
CA TYR A 46 -1.48 -12.51 4.35
C TYR A 46 -1.85 -13.66 5.30
N VAL A 47 -3.11 -14.08 5.29
CA VAL A 47 -3.66 -15.15 6.15
C VAL A 47 -4.33 -16.23 5.32
N GLY A 48 -4.58 -17.40 5.94
CA GLY A 48 -5.32 -18.51 5.35
C GLY A 48 -4.54 -19.26 4.26
N PRO A 49 -5.23 -19.88 3.28
CA PRO A 49 -4.62 -20.83 2.35
C PRO A 49 -3.37 -20.30 1.63
N ARG A 50 -3.36 -19.04 1.24
CA ARG A 50 -2.21 -18.43 0.55
C ARG A 50 -0.94 -18.44 1.41
N PHE A 51 -1.07 -18.23 2.72
CA PHE A 51 0.03 -18.33 3.67
C PHE A 51 0.39 -19.79 3.99
N GLU A 52 -0.62 -20.60 4.26
CA GLU A 52 -0.47 -22.01 4.65
C GLU A 52 0.19 -22.84 3.55
N GLU A 53 -0.12 -22.58 2.29
CA GLU A 53 0.47 -23.24 1.12
C GLU A 53 1.91 -22.77 0.82
N ALA A 54 2.19 -21.49 1.02
CA ALA A 54 3.49 -20.91 0.68
C ALA A 54 4.57 -21.16 1.75
N PHE A 55 4.20 -21.29 3.04
CA PHE A 55 5.13 -21.31 4.17
C PHE A 55 4.83 -22.39 5.22
N PRO A 56 4.46 -23.64 4.84
CA PRO A 56 4.05 -24.68 5.81
C PRO A 56 5.15 -25.02 6.80
N ASP A 57 6.41 -25.05 6.36
CA ASP A 57 7.60 -25.32 7.15
C ASP A 57 7.89 -24.24 8.21
N PHE A 58 7.77 -22.98 7.84
CA PHE A 58 7.93 -21.85 8.78
C PHE A 58 6.78 -21.77 9.78
N ILE A 59 5.56 -22.09 9.35
CA ILE A 59 4.41 -22.19 10.25
C ILE A 59 4.63 -23.31 11.29
N GLU A 60 5.10 -24.48 10.86
CA GLU A 60 5.39 -25.60 11.76
C GLU A 60 6.47 -25.26 12.78
N LYS A 61 7.57 -24.62 12.35
CA LYS A 61 8.71 -24.29 13.23
C LYS A 61 8.39 -23.17 14.21
N TYR A 62 7.76 -22.08 13.75
CA TYR A 62 7.62 -20.83 14.51
C TYR A 62 6.21 -20.55 15.01
N ASN A 63 5.20 -21.35 14.63
CA ASN A 63 3.80 -21.16 14.95
C ASN A 63 3.26 -19.79 14.47
N PHE A 64 3.74 -19.30 13.31
CA PHE A 64 3.24 -18.08 12.71
C PHE A 64 1.77 -18.22 12.31
N PHE A 65 0.98 -17.16 12.51
CA PHE A 65 -0.43 -17.14 12.14
C PHE A 65 -0.74 -16.24 10.93
N ASP A 66 0.20 -15.41 10.49
CA ASP A 66 0.12 -14.64 9.24
C ASP A 66 1.50 -14.34 8.65
N MET A 67 1.52 -14.02 7.33
CA MET A 67 2.75 -13.69 6.62
C MET A 67 3.43 -12.42 7.15
N LEU A 68 2.66 -11.46 7.68
CA LEU A 68 3.23 -10.20 8.12
C LEU A 68 3.95 -10.35 9.45
N GLN A 69 3.41 -11.18 10.33
CA GLN A 69 4.11 -11.59 11.55
C GLN A 69 5.45 -12.27 11.20
N ALA A 70 5.42 -13.21 10.26
CA ALA A 70 6.62 -13.92 9.82
C ALA A 70 7.61 -12.98 9.09
N PHE A 71 7.14 -12.07 8.27
CA PHE A 71 7.96 -11.06 7.59
C PHE A 71 8.73 -10.14 8.55
N LEU A 72 8.15 -9.85 9.71
CA LEU A 72 8.73 -9.00 10.74
C LEU A 72 9.51 -9.77 11.82
N ALA A 73 9.50 -11.09 11.76
CA ALA A 73 10.16 -11.94 12.77
C ALA A 73 11.67 -11.90 12.65
N ASP A 74 12.33 -12.13 13.79
CA ASP A 74 13.74 -12.45 13.83
C ASP A 74 13.93 -13.96 13.58
N PHE A 75 14.88 -14.30 12.71
CA PHE A 75 15.24 -15.68 12.38
C PHE A 75 16.57 -16.06 13.04
N GLU A 76 16.87 -17.35 13.10
CA GLU A 76 18.08 -17.84 13.76
C GLU A 76 19.38 -17.33 13.11
N ASP A 77 19.40 -17.25 11.79
CA ASP A 77 20.52 -16.78 10.99
C ASP A 77 20.08 -16.18 9.63
N TRP A 78 21.03 -15.66 8.88
CA TRP A 78 20.77 -15.01 7.60
C TRP A 78 20.36 -15.99 6.48
N GLU A 79 20.78 -17.25 6.55
CA GLU A 79 20.35 -18.28 5.62
C GLU A 79 18.85 -18.54 5.77
N GLU A 80 18.35 -18.62 6.99
CA GLU A 80 16.94 -18.84 7.28
C GLU A 80 16.11 -17.57 7.00
N TYR A 81 16.63 -16.40 7.40
CA TYR A 81 16.01 -15.11 7.07
C TYR A 81 15.75 -15.00 5.55
N TRP A 82 16.76 -15.24 4.74
CA TRP A 82 16.62 -15.12 3.30
C TRP A 82 15.83 -16.29 2.67
N ALA A 83 15.77 -17.44 3.29
CA ALA A 83 14.90 -18.51 2.86
C ALA A 83 13.41 -18.12 2.97
N PHE A 84 13.02 -17.41 4.04
CA PHE A 84 11.70 -16.84 4.16
C PHE A 84 11.50 -15.64 3.23
N GLN A 85 12.37 -14.63 3.31
CA GLN A 85 12.20 -13.37 2.61
C GLN A 85 12.22 -13.52 1.07
N SER A 86 13.01 -14.44 0.53
CA SER A 86 13.02 -14.70 -0.91
C SER A 86 11.69 -15.27 -1.40
N ARG A 87 11.10 -16.25 -0.72
CA ARG A 87 9.77 -16.77 -1.05
C ARG A 87 8.69 -15.69 -0.89
N PHE A 88 8.80 -14.88 0.17
CA PHE A 88 7.88 -13.78 0.42
C PHE A 88 7.94 -12.72 -0.70
N ALA A 89 9.15 -12.34 -1.13
CA ALA A 89 9.37 -11.37 -2.19
C ALA A 89 8.87 -11.88 -3.56
N LEU A 90 9.09 -13.17 -3.88
CA LEU A 90 8.51 -13.73 -5.10
C LEU A 90 6.99 -13.68 -5.08
N LEU A 91 6.38 -14.14 -3.98
CA LEU A 91 4.93 -14.27 -3.86
C LEU A 91 4.21 -12.91 -3.86
N ASN A 92 4.79 -11.89 -3.20
CA ASN A 92 4.14 -10.62 -2.94
C ASN A 92 4.68 -9.45 -3.76
N TYR A 93 5.69 -9.70 -4.62
CA TYR A 93 6.29 -8.66 -5.44
C TYR A 93 6.59 -9.16 -6.86
N PHE A 94 7.60 -10.00 -7.06
CA PHE A 94 8.08 -10.34 -8.41
C PHE A 94 7.08 -11.18 -9.23
N ASP A 95 6.43 -12.15 -8.62
CA ASP A 95 5.45 -13.05 -9.26
C ASP A 95 4.00 -12.69 -8.90
N GLN A 96 3.78 -11.52 -8.28
CA GLN A 96 2.43 -11.10 -7.93
C GLN A 96 1.60 -10.87 -9.19
N PRO A 97 0.45 -11.55 -9.34
CA PRO A 97 -0.40 -11.35 -10.51
C PRO A 97 -1.11 -10.00 -10.48
N VAL A 98 -1.67 -9.61 -11.62
CA VAL A 98 -2.48 -8.39 -11.70
C VAL A 98 -3.73 -8.51 -10.84
N GLY A 99 -3.91 -7.58 -9.91
CA GLY A 99 -5.09 -7.49 -9.05
C GLY A 99 -6.23 -6.73 -9.72
N GLN A 100 -7.40 -7.35 -9.86
CA GLN A 100 -8.53 -6.73 -10.56
C GLN A 100 -8.98 -5.41 -9.93
N SER A 101 -8.98 -5.29 -8.59
CA SER A 101 -9.35 -4.03 -7.93
C SER A 101 -8.44 -2.87 -8.31
N TYR A 102 -7.15 -3.13 -8.57
CA TYR A 102 -6.20 -2.13 -9.04
C TYR A 102 -6.48 -1.70 -10.48
N VAL A 103 -6.81 -2.65 -11.36
CA VAL A 103 -7.24 -2.34 -12.73
C VAL A 103 -8.51 -1.51 -12.72
N ASP A 104 -9.50 -1.91 -11.93
CA ASP A 104 -10.79 -1.19 -11.83
C ASP A 104 -10.59 0.22 -11.25
N LEU A 105 -9.75 0.40 -10.23
CA LEU A 105 -9.43 1.74 -9.70
C LEU A 105 -8.75 2.61 -10.77
N LYS A 106 -7.85 2.06 -11.58
CA LYS A 106 -7.20 2.78 -12.67
C LYS A 106 -8.23 3.32 -13.67
N ASP A 107 -9.19 2.50 -14.09
CA ASP A 107 -10.26 2.91 -14.99
C ASP A 107 -11.17 3.96 -14.33
N ILE A 108 -11.45 3.82 -13.04
CA ILE A 108 -12.23 4.79 -12.26
C ILE A 108 -11.53 6.15 -12.21
N LEU A 109 -10.20 6.18 -12.15
CA LEU A 109 -9.39 7.39 -12.11
C LEU A 109 -9.04 7.94 -13.49
N GLU A 110 -9.42 7.27 -14.58
CA GLU A 110 -9.14 7.74 -15.93
C GLU A 110 -9.71 9.16 -16.17
N GLY A 111 -8.88 10.05 -16.72
CA GLY A 111 -9.23 11.46 -16.95
C GLY A 111 -9.24 12.33 -15.68
N LYS A 112 -8.92 11.79 -14.51
CA LYS A 112 -8.80 12.55 -13.27
C LYS A 112 -7.37 13.02 -13.02
N THR A 113 -7.26 14.18 -12.37
CA THR A 113 -6.00 14.62 -11.75
C THR A 113 -5.86 13.87 -10.43
N TYR A 114 -4.83 13.01 -10.30
CA TYR A 114 -4.63 12.20 -9.08
C TYR A 114 -3.17 11.94 -8.79
N HIS A 115 -2.88 11.69 -7.52
CA HIS A 115 -1.65 11.09 -7.03
C HIS A 115 -1.99 10.11 -5.89
N ILE A 116 -1.35 8.96 -5.87
CA ILE A 116 -1.62 7.88 -4.92
C ILE A 116 -0.54 7.88 -3.83
N ILE A 117 -0.94 7.67 -2.58
CA ILE A 117 -0.04 7.27 -1.49
C ILE A 117 -0.43 5.87 -1.02
N THR A 118 0.55 5.00 -0.80
CA THR A 118 0.28 3.63 -0.34
C THR A 118 1.18 3.21 0.82
N THR A 119 0.58 2.50 1.78
CA THR A 119 1.32 1.75 2.81
C THR A 119 1.57 0.30 2.40
N ASN A 120 1.07 -0.13 1.24
CA ASN A 120 1.40 -1.44 0.68
C ASN A 120 2.78 -1.37 0.03
N ALA A 121 3.57 -2.42 0.26
CA ALA A 121 4.90 -2.57 -0.33
C ALA A 121 4.92 -3.64 -1.45
N ASP A 122 3.73 -4.12 -1.84
CA ASP A 122 3.56 -5.11 -2.91
C ASP A 122 3.64 -4.48 -4.31
N ASN A 123 3.73 -5.33 -5.35
CA ASN A 123 3.90 -4.91 -6.74
C ASN A 123 2.56 -4.58 -7.45
N ALA A 124 1.45 -4.46 -6.73
CA ALA A 124 0.12 -4.42 -7.33
C ALA A 124 -0.12 -3.25 -8.30
N PHE A 125 0.45 -2.07 -8.01
CA PHE A 125 0.34 -0.92 -8.91
C PHE A 125 1.15 -1.10 -10.19
N TYR A 126 2.37 -1.65 -10.10
CA TYR A 126 3.20 -1.92 -11.28
C TYR A 126 2.60 -3.03 -12.14
N ALA A 127 2.12 -4.12 -11.52
CA ALA A 127 1.43 -5.19 -12.21
C ALA A 127 0.17 -4.69 -12.96
N ALA A 128 -0.54 -3.70 -12.40
CA ALA A 128 -1.67 -3.04 -13.06
C ALA A 128 -1.25 -1.89 -14.01
N ASN A 129 0.06 -1.74 -14.26
CA ASN A 129 0.62 -0.77 -15.20
C ASN A 129 0.26 0.69 -14.88
N TYR A 130 0.33 1.07 -13.59
CA TYR A 130 0.25 2.48 -13.19
C TYR A 130 1.52 3.24 -13.55
N ASP A 131 1.36 4.53 -13.76
CA ASP A 131 2.48 5.47 -13.87
C ASP A 131 3.18 5.56 -12.51
N ARG A 132 4.48 5.19 -12.47
CA ARG A 132 5.27 5.15 -11.24
C ARG A 132 5.37 6.52 -10.59
N ASP A 133 5.44 7.58 -11.38
CA ASP A 133 5.56 8.96 -10.88
C ASP A 133 4.28 9.47 -10.20
N LYS A 134 3.22 8.67 -10.21
CA LYS A 134 1.95 8.96 -9.54
C LYS A 134 1.66 8.10 -8.33
N VAL A 135 2.64 7.31 -7.86
CA VAL A 135 2.47 6.42 -6.72
C VAL A 135 3.62 6.60 -5.74
N PHE A 136 3.31 7.03 -4.53
CA PHE A 136 4.27 7.14 -3.44
C PHE A 136 4.18 5.91 -2.51
N TYR A 137 5.22 5.08 -2.50
CA TYR A 137 5.38 3.93 -1.61
C TYR A 137 6.03 4.34 -0.29
N ILE A 138 5.24 4.87 0.64
CA ILE A 138 5.77 5.49 1.88
C ILE A 138 6.47 4.51 2.84
N GLN A 139 6.19 3.20 2.72
CA GLN A 139 6.80 2.16 3.56
C GLN A 139 7.83 1.29 2.83
N GLY A 140 8.32 1.71 1.66
CA GLY A 140 9.24 0.94 0.82
C GLY A 140 8.53 -0.13 -0.01
N GLU A 141 9.31 -1.04 -0.60
CA GLU A 141 8.82 -2.08 -1.50
C GLU A 141 9.47 -3.43 -1.16
N TYR A 142 8.70 -4.52 -1.20
CA TYR A 142 9.20 -5.86 -0.86
C TYR A 142 10.31 -6.39 -1.76
N GLY A 143 10.47 -5.81 -2.93
CA GLY A 143 11.57 -6.15 -3.85
C GLY A 143 12.88 -5.42 -3.56
N LEU A 144 12.90 -4.45 -2.65
CA LEU A 144 14.08 -3.65 -2.33
C LEU A 144 14.78 -4.16 -1.07
N TRP A 145 16.10 -4.03 -1.04
CA TRP A 145 16.96 -4.39 0.08
C TRP A 145 17.74 -3.18 0.57
N GLN A 146 18.11 -3.19 1.83
CA GLN A 146 18.94 -2.17 2.47
C GLN A 146 20.07 -2.80 3.27
N CYS A 147 21.09 -2.03 3.60
CA CYS A 147 22.12 -2.46 4.53
C CYS A 147 21.55 -2.62 5.95
N SER A 148 21.75 -3.77 6.58
CA SER A 148 21.28 -4.02 7.95
C SER A 148 21.91 -3.09 9.00
N ASP A 149 23.08 -2.52 8.70
CA ASP A 149 23.77 -1.51 9.52
C ASP A 149 23.41 -0.06 9.15
N PHE A 150 22.52 0.13 8.17
CA PHE A 150 22.13 1.49 7.70
C PHE A 150 23.33 2.38 7.34
N CYS A 151 24.40 1.80 6.82
CA CYS A 151 25.65 2.52 6.57
C CYS A 151 25.58 3.54 5.44
N GLN A 152 24.55 3.51 4.61
CA GLN A 152 24.29 4.45 3.51
C GLN A 152 22.80 4.44 3.13
N GLN A 153 22.36 5.53 2.48
CA GLN A 153 20.98 5.72 2.04
C GLN A 153 20.81 5.22 0.58
N ILE A 154 21.04 3.92 0.37
CA ILE A 154 20.91 3.27 -0.95
C ILE A 154 20.16 1.95 -0.76
N THR A 155 19.20 1.72 -1.64
CA THR A 155 18.52 0.42 -1.77
C THR A 155 19.09 -0.40 -2.93
N TYR A 156 18.88 -1.70 -2.86
CA TYR A 156 19.35 -2.68 -3.85
C TYR A 156 18.19 -3.55 -4.30
N GLN A 157 18.29 -4.11 -5.50
CA GLN A 157 17.34 -5.09 -6.01
C GLN A 157 18.07 -6.11 -6.89
N ASP A 158 17.79 -7.40 -6.70
CA ASP A 158 18.27 -8.47 -7.58
C ASP A 158 17.25 -9.62 -7.62
N GLU A 159 16.35 -9.55 -8.60
CA GLU A 159 15.34 -10.59 -8.82
C GLU A 159 15.96 -11.95 -9.13
N ALA A 160 17.06 -11.98 -9.91
CA ALA A 160 17.71 -13.22 -10.30
C ALA A 160 18.29 -13.94 -9.07
N LEU A 161 18.86 -13.19 -8.13
CA LEU A 161 19.35 -13.73 -6.87
C LEU A 161 18.19 -14.25 -5.99
N ILE A 162 17.08 -13.52 -5.90
CA ILE A 162 15.87 -13.99 -5.18
C ILE A 162 15.37 -15.32 -5.75
N ARG A 163 15.30 -15.46 -7.07
CA ARG A 163 14.86 -16.71 -7.71
C ARG A 163 15.81 -17.87 -7.40
N ARG A 164 17.12 -17.63 -7.44
CA ARG A 164 18.11 -18.62 -7.03
C ARG A 164 17.97 -19.04 -5.58
N MET A 165 17.76 -18.09 -4.66
CA MET A 165 17.52 -18.38 -3.23
C MET A 165 16.33 -19.33 -3.04
N VAL A 166 15.23 -19.11 -3.78
CA VAL A 166 14.04 -19.98 -3.70
C VAL A 166 14.29 -21.34 -4.32
N GLU A 167 15.02 -21.42 -5.43
CA GLU A 167 15.31 -22.67 -6.14
C GLU A 167 16.31 -23.56 -5.37
N GLU A 168 17.34 -22.95 -4.78
CA GLU A 168 18.47 -23.65 -4.16
C GLU A 168 18.28 -23.89 -2.65
N GLN A 169 17.29 -23.29 -1.97
CA GLN A 169 17.07 -23.46 -0.54
C GLN A 169 16.67 -24.88 -0.15
N GLN A 170 17.17 -25.34 0.99
CA GLN A 170 16.84 -26.64 1.59
C GLN A 170 16.69 -26.51 3.10
N ASN A 171 15.70 -27.21 3.68
CA ASN A 171 15.46 -27.20 5.12
C ASN A 171 15.33 -25.79 5.72
N MET A 172 14.58 -24.90 5.04
CA MET A 172 14.40 -23.50 5.42
C MET A 172 15.68 -22.65 5.44
N LYS A 173 16.71 -23.03 4.68
CA LYS A 173 17.95 -22.27 4.56
C LYS A 173 18.38 -22.15 3.11
N ILE A 174 18.85 -20.96 2.71
CA ILE A 174 19.54 -20.75 1.45
C ILE A 174 21.01 -21.19 1.59
N PRO A 175 21.71 -21.50 0.49
CA PRO A 175 23.17 -21.58 0.49
C PRO A 175 23.81 -20.31 1.02
N THR A 176 24.82 -20.40 1.89
CA THR A 176 25.49 -19.25 2.53
C THR A 176 26.05 -18.25 1.49
N GLU A 177 26.52 -18.73 0.34
CA GLU A 177 27.05 -17.91 -0.74
C GLU A 177 26.00 -17.05 -1.45
N LEU A 178 24.71 -17.30 -1.21
CA LEU A 178 23.62 -16.48 -1.76
C LEU A 178 23.18 -15.34 -0.82
N ILE A 179 23.74 -15.27 0.41
CA ILE A 179 23.46 -14.14 1.30
C ILE A 179 23.98 -12.84 0.65
N PRO A 180 23.12 -11.84 0.39
CA PRO A 180 23.58 -10.58 -0.17
C PRO A 180 24.28 -9.75 0.91
N TYR A 181 25.40 -9.13 0.56
CA TYR A 181 26.17 -8.27 1.44
C TYR A 181 26.26 -6.85 0.90
N CYS A 182 26.28 -5.90 1.80
CA CYS A 182 26.47 -4.48 1.47
C CYS A 182 27.85 -4.27 0.82
N PRO A 183 27.92 -3.68 -0.38
CA PRO A 183 29.19 -3.47 -1.06
C PRO A 183 30.09 -2.44 -0.36
N HIS A 184 29.53 -1.64 0.56
CA HIS A 184 30.26 -0.59 1.29
C HIS A 184 30.85 -1.10 2.61
N CYS A 185 30.07 -1.72 3.48
CA CYS A 185 30.50 -2.13 4.84
C CYS A 185 30.58 -3.64 5.05
N HIS A 186 30.13 -4.43 4.06
CA HIS A 186 30.06 -5.89 4.10
C HIS A 186 29.10 -6.47 5.16
N ALA A 187 28.24 -5.67 5.79
CA ALA A 187 27.12 -6.19 6.55
C ALA A 187 26.12 -6.90 5.64
N PRO A 188 25.36 -7.90 6.12
CA PRO A 188 24.31 -8.50 5.32
C PRO A 188 23.27 -7.45 4.88
N LEU A 189 22.66 -7.67 3.72
CA LEU A 189 21.48 -6.90 3.32
C LEU A 189 20.22 -7.53 3.92
N GLU A 190 19.24 -6.71 4.20
CA GLU A 190 17.89 -7.08 4.62
C GLU A 190 16.85 -6.46 3.68
N VAL A 191 15.61 -6.93 3.70
CA VAL A 191 14.51 -6.30 2.95
C VAL A 191 14.31 -4.88 3.44
N ASN A 192 14.13 -3.92 2.51
CA ASN A 192 13.83 -2.53 2.82
C ASN A 192 12.42 -2.43 3.41
N LYS A 193 12.34 -2.47 4.73
CA LYS A 193 11.10 -2.39 5.51
C LYS A 193 11.25 -1.36 6.63
N ARG A 194 10.16 -0.67 6.94
CA ARG A 194 10.16 0.32 8.03
C ARG A 194 10.07 -0.38 9.38
N ASP A 195 11.16 -0.33 10.11
CA ASP A 195 11.22 -0.73 11.52
C ASP A 195 10.72 0.41 12.42
N ALA A 196 10.03 0.05 13.52
CA ALA A 196 9.44 1.06 14.42
C ALA A 196 10.48 1.91 15.18
N VAL A 197 11.72 1.40 15.33
CA VAL A 197 12.79 2.05 16.09
C VAL A 197 13.83 2.67 15.17
N ARG A 198 14.30 1.90 14.16
CA ARG A 198 15.39 2.31 13.27
C ARG A 198 14.92 3.02 12.00
N GLY A 199 13.61 2.96 11.68
CA GLY A 199 13.09 3.42 10.41
C GLY A 199 13.41 2.46 9.26
N MET A 200 13.65 3.01 8.08
CA MET A 200 14.15 2.28 6.90
C MET A 200 15.11 3.17 6.13
N VAL A 201 15.85 2.61 5.19
CA VAL A 201 16.61 3.41 4.23
C VAL A 201 15.62 4.09 3.28
N GLU A 202 15.62 5.41 3.29
CA GLU A 202 14.87 6.28 2.38
C GLU A 202 15.90 6.84 1.38
N ASP A 203 16.01 6.18 0.22
CA ASP A 203 16.97 6.54 -0.81
C ASP A 203 16.50 7.73 -1.66
N ASP A 204 17.32 8.14 -2.62
CA ASP A 204 17.00 9.28 -3.50
C ASP A 204 15.67 9.07 -4.24
N TYR A 205 15.37 7.84 -4.67
CA TYR A 205 14.11 7.52 -5.35
C TYR A 205 12.89 7.64 -4.42
N TRP A 206 13.01 7.21 -3.17
CA TRP A 206 11.97 7.42 -2.17
C TRP A 206 11.70 8.91 -1.93
N HIS A 207 12.77 9.72 -1.82
CA HIS A 207 12.65 11.18 -1.66
C HIS A 207 12.06 11.87 -2.90
N GLU A 208 12.36 11.38 -4.10
CA GLU A 208 11.72 11.87 -5.34
C GLU A 208 10.21 11.61 -5.34
N GLN A 209 9.75 10.42 -4.91
CA GLN A 209 8.33 10.11 -4.76
C GLN A 209 7.67 11.00 -3.69
N GLU A 210 8.31 11.18 -2.53
CA GLU A 210 7.82 12.05 -1.45
C GLU A 210 7.67 13.49 -1.93
N ALA A 211 8.68 14.02 -2.61
CA ALA A 211 8.66 15.37 -3.17
C ALA A 211 7.53 15.53 -4.22
N ALA A 212 7.39 14.58 -5.15
CA ALA A 212 6.34 14.61 -6.17
C ALA A 212 4.94 14.58 -5.54
N TYR A 213 4.73 13.76 -4.51
CA TYR A 213 3.47 13.71 -3.78
C TYR A 213 3.18 15.01 -3.01
N THR A 214 4.18 15.55 -2.34
CA THR A 214 4.07 16.80 -1.58
C THR A 214 3.80 18.00 -2.49
N ASP A 215 4.53 18.11 -3.59
CA ASP A 215 4.33 19.14 -4.61
C ASP A 215 2.93 19.04 -5.23
N PHE A 216 2.46 17.82 -5.50
CA PHE A 216 1.10 17.59 -5.99
C PHE A 216 0.05 18.13 -5.02
N LEU A 217 0.16 17.85 -3.73
CA LEU A 217 -0.76 18.35 -2.72
C LEU A 217 -0.73 19.89 -2.63
N GLN A 218 0.46 20.49 -2.63
CA GLN A 218 0.63 21.95 -2.58
C GLN A 218 0.03 22.66 -3.79
N GLN A 219 0.25 22.14 -5.01
CA GLN A 219 -0.28 22.70 -6.26
C GLN A 219 -1.81 22.67 -6.30
N HIS A 220 -2.44 21.80 -5.54
CA HIS A 220 -3.88 21.62 -5.53
C HIS A 220 -4.54 22.10 -4.23
N ASP A 221 -3.80 22.76 -3.35
CA ASP A 221 -4.36 23.29 -2.11
C ASP A 221 -5.56 24.20 -2.37
N GLY A 222 -6.57 24.12 -1.51
CA GLY A 222 -7.81 24.87 -1.62
C GLY A 222 -8.79 24.41 -2.72
N LYS A 223 -8.38 23.47 -3.59
CA LYS A 223 -9.27 22.88 -4.61
C LYS A 223 -10.28 21.91 -3.97
N LYS A 224 -11.21 21.44 -4.78
CA LYS A 224 -12.17 20.40 -4.41
C LYS A 224 -11.50 19.03 -4.47
N ILE A 225 -10.82 18.68 -3.37
CA ILE A 225 -10.02 17.44 -3.25
C ILE A 225 -10.85 16.36 -2.59
N LEU A 226 -10.85 15.18 -3.20
CA LEU A 226 -11.34 13.95 -2.62
C LEU A 226 -10.18 13.14 -2.05
N PHE A 227 -10.02 13.13 -0.73
CA PHE A 227 -9.13 12.20 -0.02
C PHE A 227 -9.84 10.85 0.13
N LEU A 228 -9.42 9.86 -0.64
CA LEU A 228 -10.06 8.55 -0.74
C LEU A 228 -9.23 7.47 -0.05
N GLU A 229 -9.50 7.22 1.23
CA GLU A 229 -8.85 6.15 2.01
C GLU A 229 -9.48 4.80 1.66
N ILE A 230 -8.67 3.84 1.17
CA ILE A 230 -9.13 2.52 0.71
C ILE A 230 -8.39 1.41 1.47
N GLY A 231 -9.11 0.66 2.30
CA GLY A 231 -8.59 -0.52 2.97
C GLY A 231 -7.45 -0.28 3.95
N VAL A 232 -7.33 0.94 4.49
CA VAL A 232 -6.28 1.28 5.47
C VAL A 232 -6.63 0.69 6.84
N GLY A 233 -5.72 -0.11 7.39
CA GLY A 233 -5.84 -0.77 8.68
C GLY A 233 -5.69 0.18 9.88
N HIS A 234 -5.47 -0.42 11.05
CA HIS A 234 -5.24 0.32 12.31
C HIS A 234 -3.76 0.41 12.70
N THR A 235 -2.89 -0.27 11.98
CA THR A 235 -1.47 -0.44 12.36
C THR A 235 -0.65 0.82 12.07
N THR A 236 -0.96 1.51 10.98
CA THR A 236 -0.18 2.65 10.48
C THR A 236 -1.06 3.84 10.06
N PRO A 237 -1.95 4.32 10.96
CA PRO A 237 -2.87 5.42 10.63
C PRO A 237 -2.15 6.75 10.35
N GLN A 238 -0.94 6.92 10.89
CA GLN A 238 -0.11 8.11 10.76
C GLN A 238 0.37 8.41 9.33
N PHE A 239 0.31 7.43 8.42
CA PHE A 239 0.79 7.64 7.05
C PHE A 239 -0.31 8.08 6.07
N ILE A 240 -1.56 7.71 6.32
CA ILE A 240 -2.67 8.01 5.40
C ILE A 240 -3.85 8.62 6.14
N ARG A 241 -4.44 7.88 7.11
CA ARG A 241 -5.69 8.28 7.76
C ARG A 241 -5.59 9.62 8.46
N GLU A 242 -4.61 9.77 9.35
CA GLU A 242 -4.43 10.99 10.13
C GLU A 242 -4.10 12.19 9.24
N PRO A 243 -3.13 12.12 8.28
CA PRO A 243 -2.89 13.20 7.35
C PRO A 243 -4.11 13.57 6.49
N PHE A 244 -4.87 12.59 5.98
CA PHE A 244 -6.07 12.87 5.20
C PHE A 244 -7.16 13.59 6.01
N GLN A 245 -7.34 13.19 7.26
CA GLN A 245 -8.26 13.86 8.17
C GLN A 245 -7.82 15.28 8.49
N GLU A 246 -6.52 15.51 8.75
CA GLU A 246 -5.96 16.83 8.99
C GLU A 246 -6.08 17.75 7.77
N MET A 247 -5.70 17.29 6.59
CA MET A 247 -5.84 18.05 5.35
C MET A 247 -7.30 18.36 5.02
N THR A 248 -8.22 17.45 5.33
CA THR A 248 -9.66 17.69 5.17
C THR A 248 -10.16 18.76 6.13
N ALA A 249 -9.73 18.74 7.40
CA ALA A 249 -10.12 19.75 8.38
C ALA A 249 -9.63 21.16 7.98
N ASN A 250 -8.48 21.25 7.33
CA ASN A 250 -7.85 22.51 6.92
C ASN A 250 -8.36 23.05 5.56
N ASN A 251 -9.04 22.24 4.75
CA ASN A 251 -9.59 22.67 3.44
C ASN A 251 -11.12 22.52 3.41
N PRO A 252 -11.88 23.61 3.45
CA PRO A 252 -13.35 23.56 3.45
C PRO A 252 -13.96 22.98 2.17
N ASN A 253 -13.19 22.87 1.08
CA ASN A 253 -13.60 22.26 -0.17
C ASN A 253 -13.24 20.77 -0.27
N ALA A 254 -12.44 20.25 0.67
CA ALA A 254 -12.06 18.84 0.67
C ALA A 254 -13.20 17.95 1.20
N LEU A 255 -13.12 16.68 0.82
CA LEU A 255 -13.96 15.62 1.34
C LEU A 255 -13.09 14.39 1.65
N TYR A 256 -13.28 13.82 2.83
CA TYR A 256 -12.66 12.56 3.24
C TYR A 256 -13.64 11.40 3.06
N VAL A 257 -13.28 10.44 2.22
CA VAL A 257 -14.04 9.19 2.04
C VAL A 257 -13.21 8.03 2.55
N THR A 258 -13.73 7.26 3.50
CA THR A 258 -13.08 6.03 3.98
C THR A 258 -13.86 4.79 3.50
N MET A 259 -13.16 3.89 2.80
CA MET A 259 -13.68 2.61 2.33
C MET A 259 -13.10 1.47 3.16
N ASN A 260 -13.88 0.98 4.12
CA ASN A 260 -13.45 -0.12 4.99
C ASN A 260 -14.67 -0.80 5.62
N GLN A 261 -14.65 -2.13 5.73
CA GLN A 261 -15.67 -2.87 6.46
C GLN A 261 -15.66 -2.55 7.97
N LYS A 262 -14.48 -2.25 8.53
CA LYS A 262 -14.33 -1.80 9.91
C LYS A 262 -14.53 -0.29 10.01
N ARG A 263 -15.27 0.15 11.03
CA ARG A 263 -15.49 1.57 11.29
C ARG A 263 -14.41 2.10 12.21
N TYR A 264 -13.50 2.89 11.66
CA TYR A 264 -12.51 3.62 12.43
C TYR A 264 -13.04 4.99 12.88
N ARG A 265 -12.44 5.55 13.93
CA ARG A 265 -12.81 6.86 14.45
C ARG A 265 -12.51 7.96 13.42
N ILE A 266 -13.45 8.87 13.23
CA ILE A 266 -13.26 10.12 12.51
C ILE A 266 -13.40 11.26 13.55
N PRO A 267 -12.47 12.21 13.60
CA PRO A 267 -12.56 13.37 14.49
C PRO A 267 -13.84 14.18 14.26
N PRO A 268 -14.46 14.76 15.32
CA PRO A 268 -15.71 15.52 15.18
C PRO A 268 -15.64 16.66 14.16
N GLU A 269 -14.50 17.32 14.06
CA GLU A 269 -14.25 18.42 13.11
C GLU A 269 -14.24 17.97 11.64
N VAL A 270 -13.88 16.71 11.37
CA VAL A 270 -13.84 16.13 10.01
C VAL A 270 -15.19 15.49 9.61
N LEU A 271 -16.00 15.09 10.61
CA LEU A 271 -17.28 14.40 10.34
C LEU A 271 -18.19 15.11 9.32
N PRO A 272 -18.36 16.46 9.34
CA PRO A 272 -19.19 17.14 8.36
C PRO A 272 -18.70 17.07 6.91
N GLN A 273 -17.39 16.77 6.73
CA GLN A 273 -16.72 16.61 5.45
C GLN A 273 -16.26 15.18 5.22
N SER A 274 -17.02 14.19 5.72
CA SER A 274 -16.63 12.80 5.61
C SER A 274 -17.76 11.88 5.18
N VAL A 275 -17.39 10.79 4.47
CA VAL A 275 -18.28 9.70 4.06
C VAL A 275 -17.64 8.38 4.42
N ARG A 276 -18.48 7.43 4.88
CA ARG A 276 -18.08 6.04 5.12
C ARG A 276 -18.71 5.13 4.08
N ILE A 277 -17.88 4.37 3.40
CA ILE A 277 -18.28 3.30 2.50
C ILE A 277 -17.88 1.98 3.16
N THR A 278 -18.84 1.10 3.35
CA THR A 278 -18.65 -0.20 4.02
C THR A 278 -18.90 -1.40 3.11
N GLU A 279 -19.31 -1.14 1.88
CA GLU A 279 -19.43 -2.18 0.87
C GLU A 279 -18.07 -2.76 0.50
N ASP A 280 -18.09 -3.96 -0.04
CA ASP A 280 -16.88 -4.67 -0.48
C ASP A 280 -16.16 -3.92 -1.60
N ILE A 281 -14.86 -3.67 -1.43
CA ILE A 281 -14.04 -2.86 -2.35
C ILE A 281 -14.04 -3.46 -3.75
N TYR A 282 -13.82 -4.77 -3.86
CA TYR A 282 -13.79 -5.46 -5.16
C TYR A 282 -15.11 -5.31 -5.91
N THR A 283 -16.20 -5.61 -5.20
CA THR A 283 -17.56 -5.54 -5.79
C THR A 283 -17.88 -4.13 -6.26
N LEU A 284 -17.60 -3.14 -5.42
CA LEU A 284 -17.92 -1.74 -5.70
C LEU A 284 -17.13 -1.20 -6.89
N PHE A 285 -15.81 -1.42 -6.90
CA PHE A 285 -14.96 -0.97 -7.99
C PHE A 285 -15.28 -1.66 -9.31
N ASN A 286 -15.54 -2.96 -9.29
CA ASN A 286 -15.92 -3.71 -10.48
C ASN A 286 -17.22 -3.20 -11.11
N GLN A 287 -18.22 -2.84 -10.29
CA GLN A 287 -19.47 -2.26 -10.77
C GLN A 287 -19.25 -0.89 -11.41
N ILE A 288 -18.50 0.01 -10.75
CA ILE A 288 -18.24 1.37 -11.25
C ILE A 288 -17.40 1.30 -12.54
N ALA A 289 -16.34 0.50 -12.57
CA ALA A 289 -15.47 0.36 -13.73
C ALA A 289 -16.21 -0.21 -14.95
N LYS A 290 -17.09 -1.21 -14.76
CA LYS A 290 -17.93 -1.74 -15.85
C LYS A 290 -18.83 -0.67 -16.47
N GLU A 291 -19.40 0.20 -15.67
CA GLU A 291 -20.23 1.31 -16.19
C GLU A 291 -19.41 2.34 -16.98
N ARG A 292 -18.12 2.51 -16.67
CA ARG A 292 -17.23 3.42 -17.40
C ARG A 292 -16.74 2.85 -18.72
N ARG A 293 -16.59 1.51 -18.80
CA ARG A 293 -16.18 0.81 -20.03
C ARG A 293 -17.32 0.63 -21.04
N ALA A 294 -18.58 0.76 -20.59
CA ALA A 294 -19.79 0.58 -21.41
C ALA A 294 -20.13 1.85 -22.20
#